data_55958fbba47a877c3f06bc7915e63fa6
#
_entry.id   55958fbba47a877c3f06bc7915e63fa6
#
_cell.length_a   1.000
_cell.length_b   1.000
_cell.length_c   1.000
_cell.angle_alpha   90.00
_cell.angle_beta   90.00
_cell.angle_gamma   90.00
#
_symmetry.space_group_name_H-M   'P 1'
#
loop_
_entity.id
_entity.type
_entity.pdbx_description
1 polymer ?
#
loop_
_entity_poly.entity_id
_entity_poly.type
_entity_poly.pdbx_seq_one_letter_code
_entity_poly.pdbx_strand_id
1 'polypeptide(L)'
;MNAIIVTGGDIDLSLLENYIAENKEDVIISVDAAITKLEKINVTPHIMVGDFDTLSDEERLKKYENLNVEIVKHDPIKDFSDSELAVDRAVKDGIRNIVVFGALGKRFDHAFANILILQKYKKLGADITIYDRYNKIYVISNHFKLEREKLWGKYISFFSLEGKNFMDKLEGVKYPIKNRIIDNIATPSLYISNEIKDDKLEAAFSGDLLVVESRD
;
A
#
# COMPACT_ATOMS: atom_id res chain seq x y z
N MET A 1 2.52 -12.27 -11.77
CA MET A 1 1.21 -11.60 -11.77
C MET A 1 1.17 -10.74 -10.53
N ASN A 2 0.90 -9.47 -10.67
CA ASN A 2 0.75 -8.52 -9.56
C ASN A 2 -0.70 -8.03 -9.53
N ALA A 3 -1.08 -7.25 -8.50
CA ALA A 3 -2.39 -6.61 -8.45
C ALA A 3 -2.28 -5.12 -8.13
N ILE A 4 -3.19 -4.35 -8.70
CA ILE A 4 -3.46 -2.95 -8.39
C ILE A 4 -4.84 -2.88 -7.74
N ILE A 5 -4.88 -2.54 -6.46
CA ILE A 5 -6.12 -2.37 -5.71
C ILE A 5 -6.43 -0.86 -5.62
N VAL A 6 -7.63 -0.48 -6.02
CA VAL A 6 -8.10 0.91 -5.97
C VAL A 6 -9.22 1.02 -4.94
N THR A 7 -9.01 1.83 -3.91
CA THR A 7 -9.96 2.00 -2.80
C THR A 7 -10.63 3.37 -2.81
N GLY A 8 -11.60 3.58 -1.90
CA GLY A 8 -12.46 4.76 -1.88
C GLY A 8 -11.80 6.08 -1.47
N GLY A 9 -10.58 6.10 -0.88
CA GLY A 9 -9.91 7.32 -0.40
C GLY A 9 -9.44 8.26 -1.51
N ASP A 10 -8.80 9.36 -1.15
CA ASP A 10 -8.31 10.33 -2.13
C ASP A 10 -7.20 9.73 -3.00
N ILE A 11 -7.26 9.98 -4.31
CA ILE A 11 -6.29 9.45 -5.29
C ILE A 11 -5.89 10.57 -6.25
N ASP A 12 -4.60 10.68 -6.51
CA ASP A 12 -4.10 11.40 -7.68
C ASP A 12 -4.36 10.53 -8.93
N LEU A 13 -5.34 10.93 -9.73
CA LEU A 13 -5.78 10.15 -10.90
C LEU A 13 -4.68 10.04 -11.94
N SER A 14 -3.86 11.08 -12.11
CA SER A 14 -2.75 11.04 -13.07
C SER A 14 -1.68 10.03 -12.63
N LEU A 15 -1.39 9.95 -11.33
CA LEU A 15 -0.48 8.96 -10.78
C LEU A 15 -1.01 7.53 -10.99
N LEU A 16 -2.30 7.30 -10.72
CA LEU A 16 -2.95 6.02 -10.92
C LEU A 16 -2.96 5.60 -12.40
N GLU A 17 -3.33 6.52 -13.29
CA GLU A 17 -3.36 6.28 -14.74
C GLU A 17 -2.00 5.90 -15.29
N ASN A 18 -0.95 6.65 -14.93
CA ASN A 18 0.42 6.35 -15.34
C ASN A 18 0.88 5.00 -14.80
N TYR A 19 0.59 4.70 -13.52
CA TYR A 19 0.97 3.42 -12.93
C TYR A 19 0.31 2.24 -13.64
N ILE A 20 -0.99 2.33 -13.94
CA ILE A 20 -1.71 1.29 -14.70
C ILE A 20 -1.14 1.17 -16.11
N ALA A 21 -0.84 2.28 -16.79
CA ALA A 21 -0.28 2.26 -18.14
C ALA A 21 1.08 1.57 -18.23
N GLU A 22 1.89 1.66 -17.17
CA GLU A 22 3.20 1.00 -17.06
C GLU A 22 3.08 -0.47 -16.64
N ASN A 23 1.95 -0.88 -16.03
CA ASN A 23 1.74 -2.22 -15.46
C ASN A 23 0.47 -2.90 -16.04
N LYS A 24 0.36 -2.95 -17.36
CA LYS A 24 -0.86 -3.39 -18.10
C LYS A 24 -1.26 -4.84 -17.85
N GLU A 25 -0.34 -5.68 -17.44
CA GLU A 25 -0.56 -7.10 -17.19
C GLU A 25 -1.02 -7.40 -15.75
N ASP A 26 -1.14 -6.35 -14.91
CA ASP A 26 -1.54 -6.50 -13.53
C ASP A 26 -3.07 -6.61 -13.38
N VAL A 27 -3.50 -7.39 -12.40
CA VAL A 27 -4.93 -7.53 -12.08
C VAL A 27 -5.42 -6.27 -11.36
N ILE A 28 -6.42 -5.59 -11.91
CA ILE A 28 -7.02 -4.41 -11.31
C ILE A 28 -8.24 -4.82 -10.49
N ILE A 29 -8.23 -4.49 -9.20
CA ILE A 29 -9.32 -4.75 -8.25
C ILE A 29 -9.87 -3.41 -7.76
N SER A 30 -11.16 -3.18 -7.97
CA SER A 30 -11.88 -2.00 -7.46
C SER A 30 -12.61 -2.32 -6.17
N VAL A 31 -12.49 -1.44 -5.18
CA VAL A 31 -13.18 -1.58 -3.89
C VAL A 31 -14.32 -0.56 -3.81
N ASP A 32 -15.54 -1.03 -3.64
CA ASP A 32 -16.77 -0.21 -3.52
C ASP A 32 -16.88 0.89 -4.59
N ALA A 33 -17.12 2.13 -4.15
CA ALA A 33 -17.27 3.28 -5.02
C ALA A 33 -16.00 3.70 -5.77
N ALA A 34 -14.84 3.02 -5.56
CA ALA A 34 -13.60 3.32 -6.27
C ALA A 34 -13.72 3.15 -7.79
N ILE A 35 -14.69 2.35 -8.24
CA ILE A 35 -15.03 2.22 -9.66
C ILE A 35 -15.26 3.56 -10.35
N THR A 36 -15.84 4.55 -9.65
CA THR A 36 -16.06 5.90 -10.18
C THR A 36 -14.76 6.64 -10.53
N LYS A 37 -13.65 6.28 -9.91
CA LYS A 37 -12.32 6.82 -10.19
C LYS A 37 -11.69 6.16 -11.40
N LEU A 38 -11.83 4.85 -11.53
CA LEU A 38 -11.40 4.10 -12.70
C LEU A 38 -12.16 4.54 -13.96
N GLU A 39 -13.46 4.80 -13.84
CA GLU A 39 -14.27 5.35 -14.94
C GLU A 39 -13.72 6.69 -15.45
N LYS A 40 -13.24 7.57 -14.58
CA LYS A 40 -12.69 8.88 -14.96
C LYS A 40 -11.41 8.78 -15.80
N ILE A 41 -10.70 7.68 -15.70
CA ILE A 41 -9.48 7.38 -16.48
C ILE A 41 -9.72 6.27 -17.52
N ASN A 42 -10.99 5.95 -17.81
CA ASN A 42 -11.41 4.93 -18.79
C ASN A 42 -10.78 3.56 -18.57
N VAL A 43 -10.62 3.13 -17.33
CA VAL A 43 -10.10 1.82 -16.96
C VAL A 43 -11.22 0.93 -16.44
N THR A 44 -11.30 -0.29 -16.98
CA THR A 44 -12.20 -1.33 -16.50
C THR A 44 -11.43 -2.25 -15.57
N PRO A 45 -11.88 -2.50 -14.31
CA PRO A 45 -11.23 -3.46 -13.43
C PRO A 45 -11.50 -4.90 -13.87
N HIS A 46 -10.71 -5.81 -13.36
CA HIS A 46 -10.94 -7.26 -13.51
C HIS A 46 -11.92 -7.79 -12.46
N ILE A 47 -11.83 -7.23 -11.24
CA ILE A 47 -12.62 -7.63 -10.08
C ILE A 47 -13.17 -6.39 -9.38
N MET A 48 -14.41 -6.46 -8.93
CA MET A 48 -15.02 -5.48 -8.02
C MET A 48 -15.37 -6.18 -6.70
N VAL A 49 -14.93 -5.59 -5.58
CA VAL A 49 -15.14 -6.13 -4.22
C VAL A 49 -15.86 -5.08 -3.37
N GLY A 50 -16.91 -5.46 -2.66
CA GLY A 50 -17.62 -4.55 -1.75
C GLY A 50 -19.04 -5.00 -1.43
N ASP A 51 -19.74 -4.19 -0.62
CA ASP A 51 -21.18 -4.32 -0.36
C ASP A 51 -22.02 -3.57 -1.39
N PHE A 52 -21.40 -2.61 -2.09
CA PHE A 52 -21.97 -1.76 -3.12
C PHE A 52 -23.19 -0.93 -2.67
N ASP A 53 -23.34 -0.67 -1.38
CA ASP A 53 -24.43 0.14 -0.82
C ASP A 53 -24.45 1.56 -1.41
N THR A 54 -23.27 2.09 -1.75
CA THR A 54 -23.08 3.40 -2.36
C THR A 54 -23.33 3.37 -3.88
N LEU A 55 -23.35 2.20 -4.48
CA LEU A 55 -23.64 1.95 -5.90
C LEU A 55 -25.05 1.36 -6.02
N SER A 56 -26.06 2.06 -5.54
CA SER A 56 -27.47 1.66 -5.55
C SER A 56 -28.06 1.43 -6.96
N ASP A 57 -27.24 1.47 -7.98
CA ASP A 57 -27.61 1.34 -9.38
C ASP A 57 -27.34 -0.10 -9.87
N GLU A 58 -28.37 -0.94 -9.83
CA GLU A 58 -28.30 -2.30 -10.38
C GLU A 58 -27.92 -2.31 -11.88
N GLU A 59 -28.26 -1.26 -12.62
CA GLU A 59 -27.90 -1.13 -14.03
C GLU A 59 -26.37 -1.00 -14.18
N ARG A 60 -25.73 -0.29 -13.26
CA ARG A 60 -24.27 -0.12 -13.26
C ARG A 60 -23.56 -1.46 -12.99
N LEU A 61 -24.01 -2.23 -12.01
CA LEU A 61 -23.45 -3.56 -11.75
C LEU A 61 -23.63 -4.48 -12.97
N LYS A 62 -24.83 -4.51 -13.57
CA LYS A 62 -25.10 -5.28 -14.81
C LYS A 62 -24.18 -4.85 -15.97
N LYS A 63 -23.86 -3.54 -16.08
CA LYS A 63 -22.89 -3.07 -17.08
C LYS A 63 -21.55 -3.76 -16.93
N TYR A 64 -21.03 -3.88 -15.69
CA TYR A 64 -19.73 -4.50 -15.43
C TYR A 64 -19.77 -6.01 -15.57
N GLU A 65 -20.87 -6.67 -15.19
CA GLU A 65 -21.09 -8.10 -15.48
C GLU A 65 -21.02 -8.38 -16.99
N ASN A 66 -21.65 -7.54 -17.82
CA ASN A 66 -21.59 -7.64 -19.28
C ASN A 66 -20.18 -7.40 -19.86
N LEU A 67 -19.30 -6.74 -19.13
CA LEU A 67 -17.89 -6.54 -19.48
C LEU A 67 -16.99 -7.67 -18.93
N ASN A 68 -17.56 -8.76 -18.41
CA ASN A 68 -16.86 -9.88 -17.77
C ASN A 68 -16.03 -9.46 -16.53
N VAL A 69 -16.44 -8.42 -15.82
CA VAL A 69 -15.85 -8.05 -14.54
C VAL A 69 -16.43 -8.96 -13.47
N GLU A 70 -15.57 -9.60 -12.69
CA GLU A 70 -16.00 -10.41 -11.56
C GLU A 70 -16.50 -9.51 -10.42
N ILE A 71 -17.74 -9.72 -9.95
CA ILE A 71 -18.33 -8.97 -8.84
C ILE A 71 -18.40 -9.86 -7.62
N VAL A 72 -17.63 -9.50 -6.59
CA VAL A 72 -17.55 -10.19 -5.30
C VAL A 72 -18.30 -9.37 -4.26
N LYS A 73 -19.55 -9.73 -4.01
CA LYS A 73 -20.39 -9.08 -2.98
C LYS A 73 -20.10 -9.67 -1.61
N HIS A 74 -20.01 -8.80 -0.62
CA HIS A 74 -19.85 -9.17 0.78
C HIS A 74 -20.97 -8.62 1.65
N ASP A 75 -21.25 -9.28 2.76
CA ASP A 75 -22.15 -8.77 3.79
C ASP A 75 -21.53 -7.54 4.47
N PRO A 76 -22.26 -6.42 4.67
CA PRO A 76 -21.80 -5.29 5.47
C PRO A 76 -21.38 -5.66 6.89
N ILE A 77 -21.98 -6.70 7.50
CA ILE A 77 -21.64 -7.21 8.83
C ILE A 77 -20.54 -8.26 8.69
N LYS A 78 -19.28 -7.83 8.80
CA LYS A 78 -18.10 -8.68 8.66
C LYS A 78 -16.94 -8.16 9.51
N ASP A 79 -15.99 -9.05 9.81
CA ASP A 79 -14.81 -8.74 10.64
C ASP A 79 -13.69 -8.00 9.87
N PHE A 80 -13.83 -7.78 8.57
CA PHE A 80 -12.80 -7.21 7.70
C PHE A 80 -13.32 -6.00 6.91
N SER A 81 -12.45 -5.02 6.68
CA SER A 81 -12.74 -3.92 5.77
C SER A 81 -12.74 -4.40 4.31
N ASP A 82 -13.42 -3.68 3.42
CA ASP A 82 -13.45 -4.02 1.99
C ASP A 82 -12.07 -3.96 1.35
N SER A 83 -11.21 -3.03 1.80
CA SER A 83 -9.80 -2.98 1.40
C SER A 83 -9.05 -4.25 1.79
N GLU A 84 -9.27 -4.77 2.99
CA GLU A 84 -8.64 -6.01 3.45
C GLU A 84 -9.16 -7.23 2.69
N LEU A 85 -10.46 -7.27 2.38
CA LEU A 85 -11.05 -8.35 1.57
C LEU A 85 -10.50 -8.36 0.15
N ALA A 86 -10.26 -7.20 -0.44
CA ALA A 86 -9.63 -7.11 -1.76
C ALA A 86 -8.19 -7.63 -1.74
N VAL A 87 -7.42 -7.32 -0.69
CA VAL A 87 -6.08 -7.87 -0.48
C VAL A 87 -6.14 -9.39 -0.27
N ASP A 88 -7.03 -9.87 0.60
CA ASP A 88 -7.21 -11.28 0.88
C ASP A 88 -7.58 -12.06 -0.38
N ARG A 89 -8.45 -11.49 -1.22
CA ARG A 89 -8.80 -12.06 -2.52
C ARG A 89 -7.58 -12.20 -3.43
N ALA A 90 -6.78 -11.14 -3.60
CA ALA A 90 -5.57 -11.18 -4.42
C ALA A 90 -4.58 -12.25 -3.91
N VAL A 91 -4.38 -12.33 -2.59
CA VAL A 91 -3.50 -13.33 -1.98
C VAL A 91 -4.01 -14.76 -2.16
N LYS A 92 -5.32 -14.99 -2.06
CA LYS A 92 -5.96 -16.30 -2.33
C LYS A 92 -5.80 -16.72 -3.79
N ASP A 93 -5.81 -15.76 -4.71
CA ASP A 93 -5.55 -16.01 -6.14
C ASP A 93 -4.05 -16.21 -6.45
N GLY A 94 -3.19 -16.27 -5.42
CA GLY A 94 -1.75 -16.52 -5.54
C GLY A 94 -0.92 -15.28 -5.84
N ILE A 95 -1.50 -14.08 -5.85
CA ILE A 95 -0.79 -12.83 -6.08
C ILE A 95 -0.02 -12.44 -4.81
N ARG A 96 1.25 -12.06 -4.96
CA ARG A 96 2.12 -11.72 -3.82
C ARG A 96 2.64 -10.29 -3.86
N ASN A 97 2.61 -9.62 -5.00
CA ASN A 97 2.99 -8.22 -5.12
C ASN A 97 1.72 -7.40 -5.39
N ILE A 98 1.37 -6.53 -4.46
CA ILE A 98 0.11 -5.80 -4.48
C ILE A 98 0.40 -4.31 -4.27
N VAL A 99 -0.16 -3.46 -5.12
CA VAL A 99 -0.11 -2.01 -4.95
C VAL A 99 -1.52 -1.49 -4.66
N VAL A 100 -1.63 -0.62 -3.65
CA VAL A 100 -2.92 -0.08 -3.20
C VAL A 100 -2.94 1.43 -3.35
N PHE A 101 -3.89 1.94 -4.11
CA PHE A 101 -4.19 3.36 -4.26
C PHE A 101 -5.45 3.74 -3.48
N GLY A 102 -5.45 4.96 -2.90
CA GLY A 102 -6.60 5.48 -2.15
C GLY A 102 -6.72 4.93 -0.72
N ALA A 103 -5.69 4.23 -0.22
CA ALA A 103 -5.68 3.67 1.13
C ALA A 103 -5.48 4.73 2.23
N LEU A 104 -4.92 5.90 1.89
CA LEU A 104 -4.66 7.02 2.80
C LEU A 104 -5.68 8.14 2.52
N GLY A 105 -6.91 7.92 2.94
CA GLY A 105 -8.00 8.89 2.73
C GLY A 105 -8.20 9.85 3.90
N LYS A 106 -9.32 10.61 3.87
CA LYS A 106 -9.67 11.58 4.92
C LYS A 106 -9.91 10.95 6.30
N ARG A 107 -10.34 9.71 6.35
CA ARG A 107 -10.57 8.97 7.58
C ARG A 107 -9.27 8.33 8.05
N PHE A 108 -8.71 8.88 9.12
CA PHE A 108 -7.44 8.38 9.69
C PHE A 108 -7.56 6.95 10.25
N ASP A 109 -8.71 6.56 10.80
CA ASP A 109 -8.98 5.20 11.28
C ASP A 109 -8.82 4.16 10.15
N HIS A 110 -9.35 4.43 8.96
CA HIS A 110 -9.16 3.59 7.78
C HIS A 110 -7.71 3.59 7.30
N ALA A 111 -7.07 4.77 7.23
CA ALA A 111 -5.68 4.87 6.82
C ALA A 111 -4.76 4.07 7.74
N PHE A 112 -4.98 4.17 9.06
CA PHE A 112 -4.19 3.43 10.04
C PHE A 112 -4.44 1.91 9.96
N ALA A 113 -5.68 1.47 9.81
CA ALA A 113 -6.01 0.06 9.59
C ALA A 113 -5.33 -0.49 8.32
N ASN A 114 -5.34 0.27 7.21
CA ASN A 114 -4.67 -0.11 5.98
C ASN A 114 -3.14 -0.26 6.16
N ILE A 115 -2.50 0.55 7.01
CA ILE A 115 -1.09 0.38 7.36
C ILE A 115 -0.85 -0.94 8.13
N LEU A 116 -1.74 -1.31 9.05
CA LEU A 116 -1.63 -2.56 9.81
C LEU A 116 -1.81 -3.80 8.92
N ILE A 117 -2.64 -3.70 7.88
CA ILE A 117 -2.81 -4.75 6.85
C ILE A 117 -1.47 -5.09 6.20
N LEU A 118 -0.59 -4.12 5.95
CA LEU A 118 0.73 -4.36 5.35
C LEU A 118 1.54 -5.38 6.15
N GLN A 119 1.57 -5.24 7.48
CA GLN A 119 2.30 -6.17 8.35
C GLN A 119 1.67 -7.57 8.36
N LYS A 120 0.32 -7.63 8.46
CA LYS A 120 -0.40 -8.91 8.45
C LYS A 120 -0.05 -9.73 7.21
N TYR A 121 -0.15 -9.14 6.04
CA TYR A 121 0.08 -9.86 4.79
C TYR A 121 1.56 -10.06 4.47
N LYS A 122 2.46 -9.21 4.98
CA LYS A 122 3.91 -9.48 4.93
C LYS A 122 4.25 -10.80 5.61
N LYS A 123 3.67 -11.07 6.79
CA LYS A 123 3.83 -12.36 7.52
C LYS A 123 3.22 -13.54 6.75
N LEU A 124 2.29 -13.30 5.84
CA LEU A 124 1.70 -14.29 4.93
C LEU A 124 2.44 -14.41 3.59
N GLY A 125 3.57 -13.73 3.45
CA GLY A 125 4.42 -13.79 2.26
C GLY A 125 3.96 -12.93 1.08
N ALA A 126 3.15 -11.89 1.34
CA ALA A 126 2.75 -10.91 0.34
C ALA A 126 3.40 -9.55 0.60
N ASP A 127 3.92 -8.94 -0.43
CA ASP A 127 4.47 -7.59 -0.43
C ASP A 127 3.40 -6.60 -0.91
N ILE A 128 2.96 -5.73 0.00
CA ILE A 128 1.96 -4.72 -0.30
C ILE A 128 2.59 -3.35 -0.19
N THR A 129 2.36 -2.51 -1.20
CA THR A 129 2.78 -1.11 -1.21
C THR A 129 1.58 -0.20 -1.34
N ILE A 130 1.43 0.76 -0.44
CA ILE A 130 0.45 1.85 -0.56
C ILE A 130 1.11 3.02 -1.27
N TYR A 131 0.43 3.55 -2.28
CA TYR A 131 0.83 4.76 -2.99
C TYR A 131 -0.21 5.86 -2.86
N ASP A 132 0.25 7.06 -2.55
CA ASP A 132 -0.49 8.29 -2.80
C ASP A 132 0.41 9.37 -3.42
N ARG A 133 -0.11 10.59 -3.56
CA ARG A 133 0.64 11.71 -4.15
C ARG A 133 1.93 12.03 -3.40
N TYR A 134 1.96 11.81 -2.08
CA TYR A 134 3.03 12.26 -1.19
C TYR A 134 3.81 11.11 -0.56
N ASN A 135 3.24 9.90 -0.57
CA ASN A 135 3.77 8.78 0.20
C ASN A 135 3.81 7.49 -0.61
N LYS A 136 4.84 6.71 -0.35
CA LYS A 136 4.95 5.29 -0.70
C LYS A 136 5.27 4.53 0.57
N ILE A 137 4.39 3.61 0.97
CA ILE A 137 4.43 2.94 2.27
C ILE A 137 4.43 1.42 2.08
N TYR A 138 5.37 0.74 2.69
CA TYR A 138 5.51 -0.71 2.60
C TYR A 138 6.27 -1.29 3.80
N VAL A 139 6.30 -2.62 3.93
CA VAL A 139 7.02 -3.33 5.00
C VAL A 139 8.22 -4.06 4.43
N ILE A 140 9.35 -3.95 5.13
CA ILE A 140 10.61 -4.64 4.84
C ILE A 140 11.02 -5.54 6.00
N SER A 141 11.83 -6.58 5.72
CA SER A 141 12.28 -7.56 6.72
C SER A 141 13.79 -7.72 6.71
N ASN A 142 14.41 -7.61 7.87
CA ASN A 142 15.82 -7.90 8.19
C ASN A 142 16.90 -7.12 7.43
N HIS A 143 16.81 -7.04 6.11
CA HIS A 143 17.75 -6.33 5.25
C HIS A 143 17.02 -5.50 4.22
N PHE A 144 17.55 -4.30 3.94
CA PHE A 144 16.98 -3.44 2.95
C PHE A 144 18.06 -2.65 2.22
N LYS A 145 17.92 -2.54 0.89
CA LYS A 145 18.75 -1.70 0.04
C LYS A 145 17.85 -0.89 -0.87
N LEU A 146 18.13 0.39 -0.99
CA LEU A 146 17.41 1.28 -1.88
C LEU A 146 18.40 2.19 -2.60
N GLU A 147 18.40 2.15 -3.91
CA GLU A 147 19.18 3.05 -4.74
C GLU A 147 18.54 4.44 -4.75
N ARG A 148 19.36 5.47 -4.68
CA ARG A 148 18.91 6.86 -4.57
C ARG A 148 17.96 7.26 -5.69
N GLU A 149 18.20 6.80 -6.90
CA GLU A 149 17.37 7.07 -8.07
C GLU A 149 15.98 6.43 -8.02
N LYS A 150 15.81 5.36 -7.19
CA LYS A 150 14.55 4.65 -7.00
C LYS A 150 13.73 5.16 -5.82
N LEU A 151 14.26 6.11 -5.04
CA LEU A 151 13.52 6.72 -3.93
C LEU A 151 12.31 7.49 -4.48
N TRP A 152 11.14 7.19 -3.96
CA TRP A 152 9.88 7.81 -4.38
C TRP A 152 9.80 9.32 -4.12
N GLY A 153 10.46 9.79 -3.10
CA GLY A 153 10.41 11.19 -2.71
C GLY A 153 11.78 11.69 -2.31
N LYS A 154 11.79 12.59 -1.33
CA LYS A 154 13.02 13.14 -0.75
C LYS A 154 13.40 12.45 0.54
N TYR A 155 12.39 12.05 1.31
CA TYR A 155 12.55 11.56 2.69
C TYR A 155 12.26 10.08 2.78
N ILE A 156 12.95 9.41 3.69
CA ILE A 156 12.69 8.03 4.08
C ILE A 156 12.63 7.91 5.60
N SER A 157 11.61 7.21 6.09
CA SER A 157 11.35 7.02 7.52
C SER A 157 11.16 5.55 7.84
N PHE A 158 11.52 5.15 9.05
CA PHE A 158 11.40 3.78 9.53
C PHE A 158 10.64 3.73 10.85
N PHE A 159 9.68 2.81 10.97
CA PHE A 159 8.91 2.58 12.19
C PHE A 159 8.88 1.09 12.52
N SER A 160 8.98 0.77 13.82
CA SER A 160 8.74 -0.58 14.30
C SER A 160 7.24 -0.86 14.29
N LEU A 161 6.83 -1.98 13.72
CA LEU A 161 5.43 -2.45 13.84
C LEU A 161 5.26 -3.43 15.01
N GLU A 162 6.37 -3.88 15.61
CA GLU A 162 6.39 -4.84 16.72
C GLU A 162 6.72 -4.18 18.07
N GLY A 163 6.71 -2.83 18.10
CA GLY A 163 7.08 -2.03 19.26
C GLY A 163 8.58 -1.74 19.32
N LYS A 164 9.44 -2.72 19.11
CA LYS A 164 10.90 -2.58 19.13
C LYS A 164 11.57 -3.44 18.07
N ASN A 165 12.53 -2.85 17.35
CA ASN A 165 13.45 -3.56 16.45
C ASN A 165 14.88 -3.11 16.76
N PHE A 166 15.86 -3.97 16.56
CA PHE A 166 17.25 -3.60 16.64
C PHE A 166 17.77 -3.25 15.26
N MET A 167 18.31 -2.02 15.11
CA MET A 167 18.98 -1.55 13.91
C MET A 167 20.48 -1.76 14.08
N ASP A 168 21.03 -2.76 13.40
CA ASP A 168 22.48 -3.01 13.37
C ASP A 168 23.18 -1.88 12.65
N LYS A 169 22.68 -1.51 11.46
CA LYS A 169 23.18 -0.39 10.66
C LYS A 169 22.13 0.23 9.76
N LEU A 170 22.27 1.52 9.53
CA LEU A 170 21.63 2.30 8.48
C LEU A 170 22.69 3.23 7.91
N GLU A 171 23.12 2.97 6.69
CA GLU A 171 24.23 3.65 6.01
C GLU A 171 23.77 4.27 4.68
N GLY A 172 24.58 5.17 4.10
CA GLY A 172 24.27 5.88 2.86
C GLY A 172 23.24 6.99 3.02
N VAL A 173 22.98 7.43 4.24
CA VAL A 173 21.95 8.41 4.60
C VAL A 173 22.54 9.60 5.35
N LYS A 174 21.77 10.69 5.45
CA LYS A 174 22.16 11.92 6.16
C LYS A 174 22.36 11.70 7.66
N TYR A 175 21.55 10.86 8.28
CA TYR A 175 21.61 10.51 9.69
C TYR A 175 21.84 9.00 9.82
N PRO A 176 23.11 8.54 9.70
CA PRO A 176 23.44 7.12 9.80
C PRO A 176 23.22 6.60 11.22
N ILE A 177 22.92 5.31 11.33
CA ILE A 177 22.61 4.67 12.61
C ILE A 177 23.43 3.39 12.73
N LYS A 178 23.91 3.11 13.92
CA LYS A 178 24.64 1.88 14.24
C LYS A 178 24.30 1.41 15.64
N ASN A 179 23.93 0.12 15.76
CA ASN A 179 23.66 -0.55 17.03
C ASN A 179 22.65 0.21 17.91
N ARG A 180 21.45 0.48 17.38
CA ARG A 180 20.38 1.17 18.12
C ARG A 180 19.05 0.43 18.04
N ILE A 181 18.24 0.65 19.07
CA ILE A 181 16.85 0.16 19.09
C ILE A 181 15.95 1.22 18.48
N ILE A 182 15.12 0.80 17.51
CA ILE A 182 13.95 1.53 17.08
C ILE A 182 12.85 1.21 18.09
N ASP A 183 12.43 2.19 18.87
CA ASP A 183 11.43 2.02 19.92
C ASP A 183 10.32 3.06 19.73
N ASN A 184 9.13 2.58 19.40
CA ASN A 184 7.98 3.45 19.14
C ASN A 184 7.46 4.17 20.38
N ILE A 185 7.84 3.72 21.59
CA ILE A 185 7.42 4.33 22.84
C ILE A 185 8.48 5.33 23.32
N ALA A 186 9.74 4.88 23.39
CA ALA A 186 10.82 5.70 23.96
C ALA A 186 11.34 6.77 22.97
N THR A 187 11.39 6.46 21.68
CA THR A 187 11.98 7.34 20.65
C THR A 187 11.17 7.35 19.35
N PRO A 188 9.86 7.70 19.37
CA PRO A 188 8.96 7.55 18.22
C PRO A 188 9.36 8.37 16.99
N SER A 189 10.13 9.43 17.16
CA SER A 189 10.53 10.35 16.08
C SER A 189 11.99 10.20 15.66
N LEU A 190 12.74 9.23 16.19
CA LEU A 190 14.18 9.15 15.96
C LEU A 190 14.56 8.81 14.52
N TYR A 191 13.69 8.06 13.82
CA TYR A 191 14.01 7.47 12.53
C TYR A 191 13.16 8.04 11.38
N ILE A 192 12.64 9.27 11.56
CA ILE A 192 11.85 9.93 10.51
C ILE A 192 12.69 10.93 9.69
N SER A 193 12.21 11.20 8.48
CA SER A 193 12.73 12.25 7.58
C SER A 193 14.24 12.15 7.30
N ASN A 194 14.77 10.94 7.17
CA ASN A 194 16.13 10.74 6.68
C ASN A 194 16.20 11.00 5.16
N GLU A 195 17.39 11.25 4.66
CA GLU A 195 17.65 11.49 3.23
C GLU A 195 18.77 10.57 2.75
N ILE A 196 18.67 10.00 1.55
CA ILE A 196 19.78 9.22 0.95
C ILE A 196 20.85 10.21 0.49
N LYS A 197 22.08 10.03 0.97
CA LYS A 197 23.24 10.88 0.65
C LYS A 197 24.15 10.25 -0.39
N ASP A 198 24.39 8.96 -0.28
CA ASP A 198 25.24 8.20 -1.19
C ASP A 198 24.40 7.69 -2.39
N ASP A 199 24.97 6.86 -3.25
CA ASP A 199 24.25 6.27 -4.37
C ASP A 199 23.14 5.32 -3.94
N LYS A 200 23.25 4.78 -2.72
CA LYS A 200 22.29 3.85 -2.12
C LYS A 200 22.24 3.97 -0.60
N LEU A 201 21.10 3.60 -0.06
CA LEU A 201 20.89 3.29 1.35
C LEU A 201 21.06 1.79 1.56
N GLU A 202 21.72 1.40 2.65
CA GLU A 202 21.74 0.02 3.14
C GLU A 202 21.34 -0.02 4.62
N ALA A 203 20.40 -0.93 4.94
CA ALA A 203 19.96 -1.18 6.30
C ALA A 203 20.03 -2.67 6.64
N ALA A 204 20.47 -2.98 7.87
CA ALA A 204 20.39 -4.30 8.48
C ALA A 204 19.73 -4.14 9.86
N PHE A 205 18.72 -4.95 10.15
CA PHE A 205 17.91 -4.83 11.35
C PHE A 205 17.22 -6.15 11.67
N SER A 206 16.62 -6.25 12.86
CA SER A 206 15.84 -7.44 13.26
C SER A 206 14.36 -7.24 12.95
N GLY A 207 13.68 -8.28 12.47
CA GLY A 207 12.23 -8.32 12.28
C GLY A 207 11.72 -7.45 11.11
N ASP A 208 10.52 -6.89 11.26
CA ASP A 208 9.83 -6.12 10.23
C ASP A 208 9.79 -4.63 10.58
N LEU A 209 10.08 -3.78 9.59
CA LEU A 209 9.95 -2.33 9.69
C LEU A 209 8.98 -1.80 8.64
N LEU A 210 8.13 -0.88 9.04
CA LEU A 210 7.38 -0.03 8.13
C LEU A 210 8.31 1.03 7.56
N VAL A 211 8.35 1.15 6.25
CA VAL A 211 9.04 2.21 5.52
C VAL A 211 8.03 3.20 4.99
N VAL A 212 8.32 4.47 5.15
CA VAL A 212 7.58 5.57 4.51
C VAL A 212 8.58 6.40 3.71
N GLU A 213 8.50 6.31 2.40
CA GLU A 213 9.14 7.25 1.49
C GLU A 213 8.17 8.41 1.27
N SER A 214 8.63 9.66 1.42
CA SER A 214 7.73 10.81 1.31
C SER A 214 8.37 12.02 0.62
N ARG A 215 7.49 12.90 0.15
CA ARG A 215 7.84 14.17 -0.50
C ARG A 215 6.88 15.28 -0.06
N ASP A 216 7.34 16.55 -0.18
CA ASP A 216 6.55 17.75 0.04
C ASP A 216 5.58 18.02 -1.14
#